data_8daea7eed565143225f5c6620db701e2
#
_entry.id   8daea7eed565143225f5c6620db701e2
#
_cell.length_a   1.000
_cell.length_b   1.000
_cell.length_c   1.000
_cell.angle_alpha   90.00
_cell.angle_beta   90.00
_cell.angle_gamma   90.00
#
_symmetry.space_group_name_H-M   'P 1'
#
loop_
_entity.id
_entity.type
_entity.pdbx_description
1 polymer ?
#
loop_
_entity_poly.entity_id
_entity_poly.type
_entity_poly.pdbx_seq_one_letter_code
_entity_poly.pdbx_strand_id
1 'polypeptide(L)'
;MSREDVGDALEAMLNWDQRFQVHITGGEPFLNFPLLLHAVETATALGISNYVETNAGWCVREALVEKHFNVLREAGLGAVLISCSPFHAESIPLERTLLAIRKAVEIFGRQGVIVYLSEWLEQLQVLNQGDTTPLEAYVEAYGPQHAGRLFWEGYGLISGGRSGYRLGHLVNGRPAAEFRIENCQREILFAHHSHFDLYGNFISGFCGGLTVGDWHDLPELLTRYQSGEYPGLIRILVEQGPYGLYALAQKAYGYQPLEDGFAGKCHLCVDVRRHLVKQGDFPELRPREFYERI
;
A
#
# COMPACT_ATOMS: atom_id res chain seq x y z
N MET A 1 -10.29 -12.32 -5.28
CA MET A 1 -9.38 -12.95 -6.25
C MET A 1 -9.55 -14.46 -6.14
N SER A 2 -9.83 -15.12 -7.23
CA SER A 2 -9.90 -16.58 -7.35
C SER A 2 -8.49 -17.15 -7.62
N ARG A 3 -8.38 -18.48 -7.71
CA ARG A 3 -7.12 -19.11 -8.17
C ARG A 3 -6.85 -18.83 -9.65
N GLU A 4 -7.89 -18.72 -10.45
CA GLU A 4 -7.83 -18.38 -11.86
C GLU A 4 -7.30 -16.94 -12.03
N ASP A 5 -7.90 -15.97 -11.33
CA ASP A 5 -7.41 -14.57 -11.35
C ASP A 5 -5.93 -14.45 -10.96
N VAL A 6 -5.45 -15.27 -10.00
CA VAL A 6 -4.03 -15.29 -9.62
C VAL A 6 -3.15 -15.76 -10.77
N GLY A 7 -3.56 -16.83 -11.45
CA GLY A 7 -2.86 -17.36 -12.64
C GLY A 7 -2.80 -16.30 -13.74
N ASP A 8 -3.95 -15.75 -14.11
CA ASP A 8 -4.08 -14.75 -15.17
C ASP A 8 -3.25 -13.50 -14.91
N ALA A 9 -3.26 -13.01 -13.65
CA ALA A 9 -2.47 -11.85 -13.25
C ALA A 9 -0.96 -12.12 -13.38
N LEU A 10 -0.49 -13.29 -12.94
CA LEU A 10 0.93 -13.66 -13.02
C LEU A 10 1.36 -13.87 -14.48
N GLU A 11 0.51 -14.48 -15.32
CA GLU A 11 0.77 -14.64 -16.75
C GLU A 11 0.78 -13.30 -17.50
N ALA A 12 -0.13 -12.38 -17.17
CA ALA A 12 -0.15 -11.03 -17.73
C ALA A 12 1.16 -10.29 -17.46
N MET A 13 1.75 -10.49 -16.27
CA MET A 13 3.04 -9.88 -15.90
C MET A 13 4.22 -10.45 -16.70
N LEU A 14 4.18 -11.69 -17.16
CA LEU A 14 5.28 -12.28 -17.97
C LEU A 14 5.49 -11.55 -19.29
N ASN A 15 4.45 -10.91 -19.82
CA ASN A 15 4.54 -10.09 -21.04
C ASN A 15 5.13 -8.69 -20.79
N TRP A 16 5.48 -8.36 -19.57
CA TRP A 16 6.13 -7.11 -19.22
C TRP A 16 7.63 -7.19 -19.57
N ASP A 17 8.09 -6.28 -20.39
CA ASP A 17 9.51 -6.21 -20.84
C ASP A 17 10.47 -5.68 -19.74
N GLN A 18 10.20 -6.02 -18.48
CA GLN A 18 11.02 -5.59 -17.34
C GLN A 18 11.20 -6.76 -16.36
N ARG A 19 12.36 -6.79 -15.71
CA ARG A 19 12.55 -7.66 -14.56
C ARG A 19 11.68 -7.16 -13.40
N PHE A 20 10.85 -8.03 -12.85
CA PHE A 20 9.98 -7.72 -11.72
C PHE A 20 10.05 -8.81 -10.66
N GLN A 21 9.57 -8.48 -9.49
CA GLN A 21 9.35 -9.39 -8.39
C GLN A 21 7.91 -9.25 -7.92
N VAL A 22 7.26 -10.34 -7.61
CA VAL A 22 5.89 -10.33 -7.11
C VAL A 22 5.89 -10.21 -5.59
N HIS A 23 5.18 -9.22 -5.11
CA HIS A 23 4.89 -8.99 -3.71
C HIS A 23 3.45 -9.42 -3.42
N ILE A 24 3.27 -10.53 -2.71
CA ILE A 24 1.95 -11.02 -2.33
C ILE A 24 1.54 -10.33 -1.04
N THR A 25 0.53 -9.48 -1.15
CA THR A 25 0.04 -8.64 -0.04
C THR A 25 -1.50 -8.55 -0.08
N GLY A 26 -2.07 -7.62 0.64
CA GLY A 26 -3.51 -7.38 0.69
C GLY A 26 -3.92 -6.95 2.09
N GLY A 27 -5.04 -7.44 2.63
CA GLY A 27 -5.35 -7.23 4.04
C GLY A 27 -4.39 -8.02 4.92
N GLU A 28 -4.53 -9.34 4.92
CA GLU A 28 -3.60 -10.30 5.52
C GLU A 28 -3.64 -11.59 4.69
N PRO A 29 -2.62 -11.90 3.89
CA PRO A 29 -2.62 -13.06 2.99
C PRO A 29 -2.79 -14.40 3.71
N PHE A 30 -2.29 -14.53 4.92
CA PHE A 30 -2.39 -15.77 5.70
C PHE A 30 -3.80 -16.10 6.17
N LEU A 31 -4.76 -15.16 6.10
CA LEU A 31 -6.17 -15.45 6.38
C LEU A 31 -6.80 -16.34 5.29
N ASN A 32 -6.22 -16.34 4.08
CA ASN A 32 -6.60 -17.29 3.02
C ASN A 32 -5.37 -18.08 2.59
N PHE A 33 -4.83 -18.88 3.52
CA PHE A 33 -3.60 -19.64 3.29
C PHE A 33 -3.64 -20.53 2.05
N PRO A 34 -4.76 -21.22 1.69
CA PRO A 34 -4.82 -22.00 0.45
C PRO A 34 -4.64 -21.18 -0.83
N LEU A 35 -5.09 -19.92 -0.84
CA LEU A 35 -4.90 -19.02 -1.98
C LEU A 35 -3.47 -18.46 -2.00
N LEU A 36 -2.94 -18.10 -0.84
CA LEU A 36 -1.53 -17.67 -0.69
C LEU A 36 -0.58 -18.74 -1.20
N LEU A 37 -0.77 -19.99 -0.75
CA LEU A 37 0.06 -21.13 -1.20
C LEU A 37 -0.02 -21.30 -2.72
N HIS A 38 -1.22 -21.27 -3.28
CA HIS A 38 -1.41 -21.37 -4.72
C HIS A 38 -0.70 -20.24 -5.49
N ALA A 39 -0.74 -19.00 -4.98
CA ALA A 39 -0.03 -17.87 -5.60
C ALA A 39 1.49 -18.08 -5.60
N VAL A 40 2.05 -18.58 -4.50
CA VAL A 40 3.50 -18.88 -4.39
C VAL A 40 3.87 -20.03 -5.35
N GLU A 41 3.11 -21.11 -5.37
CA GLU A 41 3.34 -22.26 -6.27
C GLU A 41 3.30 -21.84 -7.74
N THR A 42 2.29 -21.03 -8.12
CA THR A 42 2.13 -20.54 -9.50
C THR A 42 3.27 -19.61 -9.89
N ALA A 43 3.60 -18.62 -9.05
CA ALA A 43 4.71 -17.72 -9.31
C ALA A 43 6.04 -18.48 -9.44
N THR A 44 6.28 -19.47 -8.58
CA THR A 44 7.47 -20.33 -8.63
C THR A 44 7.53 -21.16 -9.91
N ALA A 45 6.42 -21.77 -10.31
CA ALA A 45 6.31 -22.55 -11.55
C ALA A 45 6.58 -21.71 -12.80
N LEU A 46 6.19 -20.44 -12.79
CA LEU A 46 6.44 -19.47 -13.84
C LEU A 46 7.87 -18.84 -13.77
N GLY A 47 8.69 -19.22 -12.79
CA GLY A 47 10.02 -18.65 -12.59
C GLY A 47 10.03 -17.22 -12.07
N ILE A 48 8.94 -16.76 -11.51
CA ILE A 48 8.78 -15.41 -10.98
C ILE A 48 9.27 -15.36 -9.53
N SER A 49 10.24 -14.48 -9.24
CA SER A 49 10.68 -14.20 -7.87
C SER A 49 9.55 -13.61 -7.06
N ASN A 50 9.30 -14.16 -5.87
CA ASN A 50 8.15 -13.75 -5.06
C ASN A 50 8.50 -13.65 -3.58
N TYR A 51 7.77 -12.80 -2.86
CA TYR A 51 7.78 -12.69 -1.40
C TYR A 51 6.38 -12.31 -0.89
N VAL A 52 6.14 -12.57 0.39
CA VAL A 52 4.86 -12.25 1.04
C VAL A 52 5.06 -11.18 2.10
N GLU A 53 4.09 -10.26 2.20
CA GLU A 53 3.97 -9.36 3.35
C GLU A 53 2.91 -9.86 4.32
N THR A 54 3.23 -9.81 5.61
CA THR A 54 2.28 -10.14 6.68
C THR A 54 2.34 -9.11 7.80
N ASN A 55 1.18 -8.82 8.37
CA ASN A 55 1.06 -8.05 9.60
C ASN A 55 1.31 -8.88 10.87
N ALA A 56 1.54 -10.19 10.72
CA ALA A 56 1.76 -11.16 11.79
C ALA A 56 0.57 -11.36 12.76
N GLY A 57 -0.60 -10.81 12.50
CA GLY A 57 -1.78 -10.95 13.39
C GLY A 57 -2.25 -12.40 13.60
N TRP A 58 -1.98 -13.27 12.64
CA TRP A 58 -2.27 -14.71 12.68
C TRP A 58 -1.26 -15.53 13.48
N CYS A 59 -0.11 -14.96 13.87
CA CYS A 59 0.99 -15.64 14.56
C CYS A 59 0.68 -15.85 16.05
N VAL A 60 -0.35 -16.66 16.34
CA VAL A 60 -0.84 -16.93 17.70
C VAL A 60 -0.22 -18.15 18.36
N ARG A 61 0.35 -19.07 17.60
CA ARG A 61 0.95 -20.33 18.07
C ARG A 61 2.18 -20.67 17.24
N GLU A 62 3.28 -20.98 17.92
CA GLU A 62 4.57 -21.26 17.29
C GLU A 62 4.47 -22.38 16.24
N ALA A 63 3.87 -23.51 16.58
CA ALA A 63 3.72 -24.65 15.66
C ALA A 63 2.91 -24.31 14.38
N LEU A 64 1.95 -23.36 14.46
CA LEU A 64 1.20 -22.90 13.30
C LEU A 64 2.08 -22.06 12.38
N VAL A 65 2.85 -21.14 12.96
CA VAL A 65 3.75 -20.25 12.21
C VAL A 65 4.82 -21.07 11.50
N GLU A 66 5.45 -21.98 12.23
CA GLU A 66 6.47 -22.88 11.70
C GLU A 66 5.93 -23.74 10.55
N LYS A 67 4.73 -24.33 10.72
CA LYS A 67 4.09 -25.11 9.66
C LYS A 67 3.85 -24.28 8.40
N HIS A 68 3.25 -23.08 8.54
CA HIS A 68 2.92 -22.26 7.38
C HIS A 68 4.16 -21.76 6.65
N PHE A 69 5.18 -21.32 7.39
CA PHE A 69 6.42 -20.85 6.78
C PHE A 69 7.20 -21.98 6.09
N ASN A 70 7.26 -23.18 6.67
CA ASN A 70 7.88 -24.32 6.01
C ASN A 70 7.17 -24.69 4.70
N VAL A 71 5.83 -24.79 4.70
CA VAL A 71 5.03 -25.08 3.49
C VAL A 71 5.30 -24.04 2.39
N LEU A 72 5.33 -22.75 2.74
CA LEU A 72 5.59 -21.70 1.76
C LEU A 72 7.05 -21.73 1.27
N ARG A 73 8.00 -22.04 2.14
CA ARG A 73 9.40 -22.19 1.76
C ARG A 73 9.59 -23.35 0.78
N GLU A 74 8.96 -24.49 1.04
CA GLU A 74 8.95 -25.67 0.16
C GLU A 74 8.28 -25.38 -1.18
N ALA A 75 7.24 -24.54 -1.19
CA ALA A 75 6.56 -24.07 -2.40
C ALA A 75 7.40 -23.07 -3.22
N GLY A 76 8.53 -22.58 -2.71
CA GLY A 76 9.44 -21.68 -3.43
C GLY A 76 9.34 -20.20 -3.03
N LEU A 77 8.67 -19.87 -1.91
CA LEU A 77 8.67 -18.48 -1.40
C LEU A 77 10.09 -18.02 -1.09
N GLY A 78 10.50 -16.88 -1.65
CA GLY A 78 11.85 -16.35 -1.51
C GLY A 78 12.10 -15.61 -0.20
N ALA A 79 11.13 -14.80 0.25
CA ALA A 79 11.27 -13.99 1.44
C ALA A 79 9.93 -13.67 2.11
N VAL A 80 10.01 -13.21 3.36
CA VAL A 80 8.87 -12.71 4.14
C VAL A 80 9.16 -11.29 4.57
N LEU A 81 8.28 -10.36 4.23
CA LEU A 81 8.24 -9.01 4.79
C LEU A 81 7.27 -9.00 5.96
N ILE A 82 7.73 -8.57 7.12
CA ILE A 82 6.92 -8.49 8.33
C ILE A 82 6.70 -7.01 8.64
N SER A 83 5.45 -6.58 8.51
CA SER A 83 5.05 -5.21 8.81
C SER A 83 5.13 -4.96 10.31
N CYS A 84 5.92 -3.98 10.69
CA CYS A 84 6.07 -3.55 12.08
C CYS A 84 6.00 -2.03 12.14
N SER A 85 4.84 -1.50 12.52
CA SER A 85 4.64 -0.07 12.66
C SER A 85 3.74 0.23 13.85
N PRO A 86 3.73 1.48 14.37
CA PRO A 86 2.78 1.89 15.41
C PRO A 86 1.32 1.64 15.04
N PHE A 87 0.96 1.68 13.74
CA PHE A 87 -0.40 1.37 13.27
C PHE A 87 -0.77 -0.11 13.41
N HIS A 88 0.19 -1.02 13.17
CA HIS A 88 -0.04 -2.44 13.37
C HIS A 88 -0.09 -2.78 14.86
N ALA A 89 0.76 -2.13 15.67
CA ALA A 89 0.83 -2.34 17.11
C ALA A 89 -0.46 -1.94 17.86
N GLU A 90 -1.31 -1.09 17.28
CA GLU A 90 -2.65 -0.78 17.83
C GLU A 90 -3.56 -2.02 17.94
N SER A 91 -3.39 -2.99 17.06
CA SER A 91 -4.29 -4.14 16.94
C SER A 91 -3.58 -5.48 17.05
N ILE A 92 -2.27 -5.50 16.88
CA ILE A 92 -1.47 -6.72 16.85
C ILE A 92 -0.46 -6.68 17.99
N PRO A 93 -0.55 -7.61 18.95
CA PRO A 93 0.43 -7.74 20.02
C PRO A 93 1.85 -7.89 19.46
N LEU A 94 2.79 -7.13 20.00
CA LEU A 94 4.18 -7.12 19.56
C LEU A 94 4.83 -8.52 19.62
N GLU A 95 4.43 -9.35 20.58
CA GLU A 95 4.89 -10.74 20.70
C GLU A 95 4.63 -11.58 19.44
N ARG A 96 3.51 -11.33 18.72
CA ARG A 96 3.20 -12.02 17.46
C ARG A 96 4.15 -11.61 16.35
N THR A 97 4.46 -10.33 16.26
CA THR A 97 5.49 -9.80 15.33
C THR A 97 6.85 -10.40 15.64
N LEU A 98 7.25 -10.44 16.89
CA LEU A 98 8.52 -11.06 17.33
C LEU A 98 8.57 -12.58 17.05
N LEU A 99 7.46 -13.28 17.25
CA LEU A 99 7.34 -14.71 16.91
C LEU A 99 7.49 -14.91 15.40
N ALA A 100 6.81 -14.10 14.58
CA ALA A 100 6.93 -14.15 13.12
C ALA A 100 8.37 -13.93 12.67
N ILE A 101 9.04 -12.88 13.18
CA ILE A 101 10.45 -12.58 12.86
C ILE A 101 11.36 -13.75 13.21
N ARG A 102 11.25 -14.28 14.44
CA ARG A 102 12.07 -15.39 14.88
C ARG A 102 11.93 -16.61 13.98
N LYS A 103 10.69 -17.04 13.71
CA LYS A 103 10.40 -18.20 12.85
C LYS A 103 10.76 -17.96 11.38
N ALA A 104 10.56 -16.77 10.87
CA ALA A 104 10.99 -16.43 9.53
C ALA A 104 12.51 -16.50 9.39
N VAL A 105 13.28 -15.98 10.35
CA VAL A 105 14.75 -16.08 10.35
C VAL A 105 15.24 -17.53 10.46
N GLU A 106 14.59 -18.36 11.26
CA GLU A 106 14.92 -19.79 11.39
C GLU A 106 14.73 -20.54 10.05
N ILE A 107 13.67 -20.22 9.29
CA ILE A 107 13.27 -20.97 8.08
C ILE A 107 13.84 -20.37 6.79
N PHE A 108 13.80 -19.04 6.63
CA PHE A 108 14.25 -18.34 5.43
C PHE A 108 15.67 -17.80 5.51
N GLY A 109 16.28 -17.82 6.71
CA GLY A 109 17.55 -17.15 6.98
C GLY A 109 17.39 -15.62 7.06
N ARG A 110 18.42 -14.93 7.56
CA ARG A 110 18.37 -13.46 7.73
C ARG A 110 18.16 -12.69 6.42
N GLN A 111 18.65 -13.21 5.30
CA GLN A 111 18.50 -12.55 3.99
C GLN A 111 17.10 -12.72 3.39
N GLY A 112 16.33 -13.71 3.86
CA GLY A 112 14.94 -13.94 3.44
C GLY A 112 13.91 -13.25 4.34
N VAL A 113 14.33 -12.32 5.23
CA VAL A 113 13.42 -11.64 6.14
C VAL A 113 13.61 -10.13 6.06
N ILE A 114 12.53 -9.43 5.84
CA ILE A 114 12.47 -7.96 5.84
C ILE A 114 11.57 -7.54 6.99
N VAL A 115 12.07 -6.75 7.93
CA VAL A 115 11.26 -6.10 8.97
C VAL A 115 11.00 -4.67 8.54
N TYR A 116 9.74 -4.34 8.32
CA TYR A 116 9.35 -3.03 7.82
C TYR A 116 8.57 -2.25 8.89
N LEU A 117 9.24 -1.41 9.72
CA LEU A 117 10.64 -0.98 9.74
C LEU A 117 11.33 -1.42 11.03
N SER A 118 12.62 -1.64 10.97
CA SER A 118 13.41 -2.07 12.14
C SER A 118 13.43 -1.03 13.26
N GLU A 119 13.51 0.28 12.93
CA GLU A 119 13.48 1.33 13.94
C GLU A 119 12.17 1.37 14.71
N TRP A 120 11.05 1.16 14.05
CA TRP A 120 9.77 1.05 14.75
C TRP A 120 9.72 -0.19 15.65
N LEU A 121 10.29 -1.32 15.21
CA LEU A 121 10.40 -2.50 16.05
C LEU A 121 11.17 -2.20 17.34
N GLU A 122 12.33 -1.56 17.24
CA GLU A 122 13.14 -1.17 18.41
C GLU A 122 12.38 -0.22 19.34
N GLN A 123 11.71 0.79 18.78
CA GLN A 123 10.91 1.74 19.55
C GLN A 123 9.72 1.07 20.24
N LEU A 124 9.01 0.19 19.55
CA LEU A 124 7.87 -0.55 20.12
C LEU A 124 8.32 -1.54 21.20
N GLN A 125 9.50 -2.14 21.07
CA GLN A 125 10.07 -2.99 22.14
C GLN A 125 10.37 -2.20 23.42
N VAL A 126 10.84 -0.95 23.30
CA VAL A 126 11.05 -0.06 24.46
C VAL A 126 9.73 0.33 25.10
N LEU A 127 8.70 0.56 24.28
CA LEU A 127 7.37 0.94 24.77
C LEU A 127 6.52 -0.21 25.28
N ASN A 128 6.95 -1.46 25.04
CA ASN A 128 6.13 -2.65 25.24
C ASN A 128 5.39 -2.63 26.59
N GLN A 129 4.12 -2.28 26.52
CA GLN A 129 3.19 -2.13 27.65
C GLN A 129 2.28 -3.36 27.84
N GLY A 130 2.57 -4.46 27.17
CA GLY A 130 1.77 -5.67 27.17
C GLY A 130 1.34 -6.09 25.76
N ASP A 131 0.05 -6.31 25.51
CA ASP A 131 -0.45 -6.92 24.28
C ASP A 131 -0.33 -6.00 23.06
N THR A 132 -0.89 -4.79 23.13
CA THR A 132 -0.96 -3.81 22.04
C THR A 132 -0.46 -2.45 22.51
N THR A 133 -0.04 -1.62 21.57
CA THR A 133 0.44 -0.25 21.83
C THR A 133 -0.46 0.74 21.08
N PRO A 134 -1.32 1.52 21.77
CA PRO A 134 -2.09 2.59 21.13
C PRO A 134 -1.18 3.58 20.41
N LEU A 135 -1.62 4.08 19.25
CA LEU A 135 -0.86 5.06 18.48
C LEU A 135 -0.59 6.33 19.29
N GLU A 136 -1.57 6.75 20.09
CA GLU A 136 -1.47 7.91 20.97
C GLU A 136 -0.35 7.75 22.01
N ALA A 137 -0.21 6.55 22.58
CA ALA A 137 0.88 6.25 23.52
C ALA A 137 2.26 6.33 22.86
N TYR A 138 2.36 5.88 21.60
CA TYR A 138 3.58 6.06 20.81
C TYR A 138 3.88 7.53 20.56
N VAL A 139 2.88 8.30 20.14
CA VAL A 139 3.03 9.76 19.89
C VAL A 139 3.37 10.52 21.18
N GLU A 140 2.78 10.15 22.31
CA GLU A 140 3.08 10.75 23.61
C GLU A 140 4.52 10.48 24.05
N ALA A 141 4.97 9.22 23.93
CA ALA A 141 6.31 8.81 24.36
C ALA A 141 7.44 9.46 23.58
N TYR A 142 7.27 9.62 22.27
CA TYR A 142 8.29 10.21 21.39
C TYR A 142 8.06 11.70 21.09
N GLY A 143 6.91 12.23 21.46
CA GLY A 143 6.48 13.59 21.18
C GLY A 143 5.92 13.78 19.76
N PRO A 144 4.86 14.61 19.58
CA PRO A 144 4.16 14.74 18.32
C PRO A 144 5.04 15.26 17.18
N GLN A 145 5.97 16.18 17.45
CA GLN A 145 6.89 16.69 16.43
C GLN A 145 7.89 15.63 15.97
N HIS A 146 8.42 14.82 16.89
CA HIS A 146 9.35 13.75 16.55
C HIS A 146 8.62 12.62 15.81
N ALA A 147 7.46 12.20 16.31
CA ALA A 147 6.62 11.20 15.64
C ALA A 147 6.22 11.65 14.21
N GLY A 148 5.80 12.91 14.06
CA GLY A 148 5.48 13.49 12.74
C GLY A 148 6.66 13.43 11.78
N ARG A 149 7.87 13.83 12.20
CA ARG A 149 9.06 13.71 11.36
C ARG A 149 9.39 12.27 11.00
N LEU A 150 9.32 11.35 11.95
CA LEU A 150 9.56 9.94 11.67
C LEU A 150 8.58 9.40 10.63
N PHE A 151 7.29 9.68 10.77
CA PHE A 151 6.27 9.21 9.82
C PHE A 151 6.47 9.79 8.42
N TRP A 152 6.61 11.09 8.29
CA TRP A 152 6.58 11.75 6.99
C TRP A 152 7.94 11.86 6.30
N GLU A 153 9.02 12.13 7.05
CA GLU A 153 10.35 12.35 6.49
C GLU A 153 11.24 11.10 6.63
N GLY A 154 11.21 10.45 7.80
CA GLY A 154 12.07 9.30 8.07
C GLY A 154 11.64 8.06 7.28
N TYR A 155 10.35 7.74 7.30
CA TYR A 155 9.81 6.53 6.66
C TYR A 155 9.13 6.80 5.33
N GLY A 156 8.94 8.05 4.96
CA GLY A 156 8.29 8.42 3.71
C GLY A 156 6.84 7.96 3.64
N LEU A 157 6.10 8.07 4.76
CA LEU A 157 4.70 7.70 4.79
C LEU A 157 3.91 8.48 3.74
N ILE A 158 3.14 7.76 2.92
CA ILE A 158 2.34 8.38 1.87
C ILE A 158 1.01 8.85 2.47
N SER A 159 0.72 10.14 2.33
CA SER A 159 -0.52 10.75 2.86
C SER A 159 -1.79 10.40 2.04
N GLY A 160 -1.70 9.42 1.16
CA GLY A 160 -2.73 9.03 0.19
C GLY A 160 -3.70 7.97 0.72
N GLY A 161 -4.32 8.22 1.86
CA GLY A 161 -5.29 7.30 2.46
C GLY A 161 -5.57 7.71 3.90
N ARG A 162 -5.87 6.75 4.78
CA ARG A 162 -6.14 6.99 6.21
C ARG A 162 -5.02 7.77 6.91
N SER A 163 -3.78 7.59 6.50
CA SER A 163 -2.62 8.29 7.05
C SER A 163 -2.76 9.81 6.97
N GLY A 164 -3.23 10.35 5.85
CA GLY A 164 -3.47 11.79 5.71
C GLY A 164 -4.45 12.33 6.73
N TYR A 165 -5.53 11.60 6.99
CA TYR A 165 -6.57 12.01 7.94
C TYR A 165 -6.17 11.75 9.40
N ARG A 166 -5.58 10.60 9.71
CA ARG A 166 -5.23 10.25 11.10
C ARG A 166 -4.00 10.94 11.62
N LEU A 167 -3.03 11.24 10.77
CA LEU A 167 -1.71 11.77 11.16
C LEU A 167 -1.45 13.17 10.60
N GLY A 168 -2.36 13.71 9.79
CA GLY A 168 -2.20 15.05 9.22
C GLY A 168 -1.98 16.14 10.27
N HIS A 169 -2.56 15.97 11.45
CA HIS A 169 -2.40 16.89 12.59
C HIS A 169 -0.98 16.90 13.19
N LEU A 170 -0.12 15.93 12.88
CA LEU A 170 1.27 15.87 13.33
C LEU A 170 2.22 16.73 12.47
N VAL A 171 1.72 17.32 11.41
CA VAL A 171 2.48 18.24 10.53
C VAL A 171 1.67 19.49 10.26
N ASN A 172 2.34 20.56 9.85
CA ASN A 172 1.64 21.76 9.43
C ASN A 172 0.90 21.52 8.12
N GLY A 173 -0.40 21.71 8.12
CA GLY A 173 -1.21 21.60 6.93
C GLY A 173 -0.82 22.67 5.90
N ARG A 174 -0.75 22.26 4.62
CA ARG A 174 -0.39 23.13 3.50
C ARG A 174 -1.64 23.43 2.67
N PRO A 175 -1.89 24.70 2.30
CA PRO A 175 -2.99 25.05 1.43
C PRO A 175 -2.83 24.40 0.04
N ALA A 176 -3.94 24.07 -0.62
CA ALA A 176 -3.92 23.40 -1.93
C ALA A 176 -3.04 24.13 -2.98
N ALA A 177 -2.96 25.44 -2.90
CA ALA A 177 -2.18 26.27 -3.82
C ALA A 177 -0.67 25.99 -3.80
N GLU A 178 -0.14 25.48 -2.71
CA GLU A 178 1.28 25.11 -2.61
C GLU A 178 1.64 23.88 -3.47
N PHE A 179 0.65 23.08 -3.86
CA PHE A 179 0.87 21.89 -4.70
C PHE A 179 0.75 22.17 -6.20
N ARG A 180 0.66 23.43 -6.64
CA ARG A 180 0.48 23.81 -8.06
C ARG A 180 1.57 23.31 -9.00
N ILE A 181 2.79 23.20 -8.51
CA ILE A 181 3.94 22.80 -9.31
C ILE A 181 4.22 21.29 -9.26
N GLU A 182 3.47 20.57 -8.43
CA GLU A 182 3.63 19.15 -8.25
C GLU A 182 2.66 18.38 -9.17
N ASN A 183 3.18 17.48 -10.00
CA ASN A 183 2.39 16.54 -10.80
C ASN A 183 2.56 15.09 -10.30
N CYS A 184 1.86 14.17 -10.94
CA CYS A 184 1.91 12.74 -10.60
C CYS A 184 2.47 11.88 -11.75
N GLN A 185 3.21 12.48 -12.69
CA GLN A 185 3.76 11.76 -13.83
C GLN A 185 4.64 10.60 -13.38
N ARG A 186 5.54 10.83 -12.42
CA ARG A 186 6.44 9.81 -11.90
C ARG A 186 5.68 8.68 -11.21
N GLU A 187 4.71 9.01 -10.38
CA GLU A 187 3.93 8.07 -9.59
C GLU A 187 2.97 7.24 -10.45
N ILE A 188 2.52 7.77 -11.58
CA ILE A 188 1.54 7.09 -12.45
C ILE A 188 2.23 6.37 -13.61
N LEU A 189 3.19 7.02 -14.30
CA LEU A 189 3.78 6.48 -15.53
C LEU A 189 5.10 5.74 -15.31
N PHE A 190 5.85 6.09 -14.25
CA PHE A 190 7.18 5.57 -13.98
C PHE A 190 7.31 4.97 -12.59
N ALA A 191 6.21 4.45 -12.04
CA ALA A 191 6.23 3.81 -10.74
C ALA A 191 7.06 2.52 -10.77
N HIS A 192 7.91 2.35 -9.75
CA HIS A 192 8.67 1.11 -9.53
C HIS A 192 7.87 0.04 -8.77
N HIS A 193 6.66 0.37 -8.37
CA HIS A 193 5.75 -0.48 -7.62
C HIS A 193 4.33 -0.28 -8.17
N SER A 194 3.61 -1.37 -8.40
CA SER A 194 2.24 -1.33 -8.88
C SER A 194 1.44 -2.46 -8.25
N HIS A 195 0.10 -2.31 -8.20
CA HIS A 195 -0.77 -3.27 -7.57
C HIS A 195 -1.81 -3.80 -8.57
N PHE A 196 -2.06 -5.09 -8.49
CA PHE A 196 -3.17 -5.79 -9.11
C PHE A 196 -4.15 -6.14 -8.00
N ASP A 197 -5.31 -5.52 -7.97
CA ASP A 197 -6.27 -5.80 -6.94
C ASP A 197 -7.29 -6.90 -7.33
N LEU A 198 -8.07 -7.32 -6.34
CA LEU A 198 -9.07 -8.38 -6.52
C LEU A 198 -10.29 -7.94 -7.35
N TYR A 199 -10.39 -6.67 -7.73
CA TYR A 199 -11.49 -6.11 -8.52
C TYR A 199 -11.11 -5.90 -9.99
N GLY A 200 -9.92 -6.36 -10.41
CA GLY A 200 -9.41 -6.15 -11.77
C GLY A 200 -8.64 -4.85 -11.97
N ASN A 201 -8.46 -4.03 -10.93
CA ASN A 201 -7.80 -2.74 -11.08
C ASN A 201 -6.28 -2.87 -11.11
N PHE A 202 -5.66 -2.22 -12.10
CA PHE A 202 -4.24 -1.92 -12.12
C PHE A 202 -4.01 -0.55 -11.48
N ILE A 203 -3.34 -0.55 -10.34
CA ILE A 203 -3.06 0.66 -9.54
C ILE A 203 -1.57 0.94 -9.61
N SER A 204 -1.20 2.06 -10.23
CA SER A 204 0.21 2.47 -10.32
C SER A 204 0.69 3.11 -9.02
N GLY A 205 1.90 2.79 -8.63
CA GLY A 205 2.50 3.30 -7.41
C GLY A 205 1.66 2.98 -6.18
N PHE A 206 1.53 3.95 -5.32
CA PHE A 206 0.73 3.88 -4.09
C PHE A 206 -0.57 4.70 -4.17
N CYS A 207 -1.11 4.84 -5.39
CA CYS A 207 -2.31 5.65 -5.65
C CYS A 207 -3.60 4.91 -5.29
N GLY A 208 -3.72 4.39 -4.06
CA GLY A 208 -4.92 3.67 -3.62
C GLY A 208 -6.22 4.36 -4.00
N GLY A 209 -7.21 3.58 -4.46
CA GLY A 209 -8.50 4.09 -4.95
C GLY A 209 -8.45 4.77 -6.32
N LEU A 210 -7.31 4.73 -7.02
CA LEU A 210 -7.16 5.25 -8.38
C LEU A 210 -6.67 4.13 -9.29
N THR A 211 -7.52 3.64 -10.18
CA THR A 211 -7.10 2.68 -11.20
C THR A 211 -6.63 3.39 -12.46
N VAL A 212 -5.59 2.88 -13.08
CA VAL A 212 -5.15 3.31 -14.41
C VAL A 212 -5.80 2.48 -15.51
N GLY A 213 -6.46 1.37 -15.16
CA GLY A 213 -7.20 0.50 -16.06
C GLY A 213 -7.41 -0.90 -15.49
N ASP A 214 -7.94 -1.80 -16.30
CA ASP A 214 -8.11 -3.22 -15.95
C ASP A 214 -6.80 -3.97 -16.24
N TRP A 215 -6.31 -4.75 -15.25
CA TRP A 215 -5.08 -5.52 -15.43
C TRP A 215 -5.24 -6.73 -16.36
N HIS A 216 -6.47 -7.15 -16.66
CA HIS A 216 -6.71 -8.19 -17.67
C HIS A 216 -6.33 -7.69 -19.09
N ASP A 217 -6.41 -6.37 -19.31
CA ASP A 217 -6.06 -5.71 -20.57
C ASP A 217 -4.66 -5.05 -20.50
N LEU A 218 -3.78 -5.52 -19.63
CA LEU A 218 -2.50 -4.86 -19.31
C LEU A 218 -1.63 -4.54 -20.54
N PRO A 219 -1.44 -5.43 -21.56
CA PRO A 219 -0.61 -5.11 -22.72
C PRO A 219 -1.14 -3.93 -23.53
N GLU A 220 -2.46 -3.85 -23.74
CA GLU A 220 -3.11 -2.74 -24.43
C GLU A 220 -3.03 -1.46 -23.62
N LEU A 221 -3.28 -1.55 -22.32
CA LEU A 221 -3.19 -0.46 -21.36
C LEU A 221 -1.78 0.17 -21.39
N LEU A 222 -0.72 -0.62 -21.31
CA LEU A 222 0.66 -0.14 -21.33
C LEU A 222 0.98 0.53 -22.66
N THR A 223 0.53 -0.01 -23.79
CA THR A 223 0.72 0.57 -25.12
C THR A 223 0.06 1.96 -25.21
N ARG A 224 -1.16 2.10 -24.76
CA ARG A 224 -1.88 3.39 -24.71
C ARG A 224 -1.17 4.41 -23.84
N TYR A 225 -0.68 4.00 -22.68
CA TYR A 225 0.04 4.91 -21.78
C TYR A 225 1.40 5.33 -22.36
N GLN A 226 2.09 4.46 -23.06
CA GLN A 226 3.34 4.79 -23.78
C GLN A 226 3.10 5.78 -24.93
N SER A 227 1.93 5.73 -25.58
CA SER A 227 1.54 6.70 -26.62
C SER A 227 0.99 8.02 -26.08
N GLY A 228 0.90 8.18 -24.75
CA GLY A 228 0.38 9.39 -24.11
C GLY A 228 -1.15 9.49 -24.07
N GLU A 229 -1.84 8.36 -24.25
CA GLU A 229 -3.30 8.29 -24.22
C GLU A 229 -3.79 8.00 -22.81
N TYR A 230 -4.03 9.04 -22.03
CA TYR A 230 -4.53 8.91 -20.66
C TYR A 230 -6.01 9.24 -20.57
N PRO A 231 -6.83 8.48 -19.81
CA PRO A 231 -8.23 8.83 -19.56
C PRO A 231 -8.35 10.05 -18.62
N GLY A 232 -9.49 10.68 -18.64
CA GLY A 232 -9.98 11.81 -17.89
C GLY A 232 -9.17 12.30 -16.69
N LEU A 233 -9.40 11.73 -15.52
CA LEU A 233 -8.73 12.15 -14.28
C LEU A 233 -7.23 11.81 -14.25
N ILE A 234 -6.82 10.71 -14.90
CA ILE A 234 -5.40 10.33 -15.00
C ILE A 234 -4.61 11.40 -15.77
N ARG A 235 -5.17 11.92 -16.88
CA ARG A 235 -4.53 13.01 -17.64
C ARG A 235 -4.30 14.24 -16.76
N ILE A 236 -5.33 14.65 -16.01
CA ILE A 236 -5.21 15.81 -15.11
C ILE A 236 -4.10 15.58 -14.08
N LEU A 237 -4.05 14.39 -13.47
CA LEU A 237 -3.03 14.08 -12.46
C LEU A 237 -1.62 14.01 -13.04
N VAL A 238 -1.45 13.48 -14.25
CA VAL A 238 -0.17 13.41 -14.94
C VAL A 238 0.33 14.80 -15.34
N GLU A 239 -0.54 15.64 -15.91
CA GLU A 239 -0.16 16.94 -16.48
C GLU A 239 -0.15 18.06 -15.43
N GLN A 240 -1.15 18.10 -14.54
CA GLN A 240 -1.42 19.21 -13.63
C GLN A 240 -1.38 18.82 -12.15
N GLY A 241 -1.26 17.52 -11.87
CA GLY A 241 -1.20 16.99 -10.52
C GLY A 241 -2.47 17.13 -9.69
N PRO A 242 -2.36 16.93 -8.39
CA PRO A 242 -3.50 17.04 -7.47
C PRO A 242 -4.17 18.41 -7.46
N TYR A 243 -3.40 19.47 -7.75
CA TYR A 243 -3.96 20.82 -7.83
C TYR A 243 -4.89 20.99 -9.04
N GLY A 244 -4.57 20.40 -10.19
CA GLY A 244 -5.46 20.39 -11.36
C GLY A 244 -6.77 19.69 -11.06
N LEU A 245 -6.73 18.55 -10.35
CA LEU A 245 -7.91 17.82 -9.90
C LEU A 245 -8.74 18.64 -8.89
N TYR A 246 -8.08 19.33 -7.98
CA TYR A 246 -8.69 20.26 -7.03
C TYR A 246 -9.44 21.40 -7.77
N ALA A 247 -8.81 22.04 -8.74
CA ALA A 247 -9.41 23.14 -9.51
C ALA A 247 -10.65 22.65 -10.29
N LEU A 248 -10.58 21.45 -10.89
CA LEU A 248 -11.74 20.82 -11.52
C LEU A 248 -12.89 20.63 -10.51
N ALA A 249 -12.58 20.02 -9.37
CA ALA A 249 -13.58 19.69 -8.36
C ALA A 249 -14.24 20.94 -7.75
N GLN A 250 -13.48 22.00 -7.51
CA GLN A 250 -14.05 23.27 -7.07
C GLN A 250 -14.99 23.87 -8.09
N LYS A 251 -14.53 23.95 -9.36
CA LYS A 251 -15.27 24.62 -10.43
C LYS A 251 -16.54 23.87 -10.82
N ALA A 252 -16.48 22.56 -10.93
CA ALA A 252 -17.55 21.76 -11.51
C ALA A 252 -18.38 20.98 -10.47
N TYR A 253 -17.86 20.74 -9.29
CA TYR A 253 -18.47 19.84 -8.29
C TYR A 253 -18.59 20.44 -6.89
N GLY A 254 -18.33 21.74 -6.73
CA GLY A 254 -18.53 22.45 -5.46
C GLY A 254 -17.63 21.98 -4.30
N TYR A 255 -16.48 21.41 -4.60
CA TYR A 255 -15.54 20.94 -3.59
C TYR A 255 -15.04 22.10 -2.71
N GLN A 256 -15.00 21.88 -1.40
CA GLN A 256 -14.44 22.81 -0.42
C GLN A 256 -13.19 22.18 0.20
N PRO A 257 -12.05 22.90 0.26
CA PRO A 257 -10.83 22.37 0.87
C PRO A 257 -10.96 22.25 2.39
N LEU A 258 -10.13 21.42 2.98
CA LEU A 258 -9.99 21.33 4.43
C LEU A 258 -9.46 22.64 5.00
N GLU A 259 -10.05 23.12 6.10
CA GLU A 259 -9.67 24.40 6.75
C GLU A 259 -8.21 24.37 7.23
N ASP A 260 -7.76 23.24 7.79
CA ASP A 260 -6.39 23.05 8.28
C ASP A 260 -5.37 22.71 7.17
N GLY A 261 -5.80 22.68 5.91
CA GLY A 261 -4.96 22.31 4.78
C GLY A 261 -4.68 20.81 4.70
N PHE A 262 -3.60 20.44 4.00
CA PHE A 262 -3.29 19.05 3.64
C PHE A 262 -1.88 18.67 4.08
N ALA A 263 -1.71 17.46 4.62
CA ALA A 263 -0.41 16.92 5.03
C ALA A 263 0.58 16.73 3.86
N GLY A 264 0.07 16.65 2.61
CA GLY A 264 0.86 16.51 1.40
C GLY A 264 0.00 16.41 0.15
N LYS A 265 0.63 16.36 -1.03
CA LYS A 265 -0.09 16.29 -2.32
C LYS A 265 -1.04 15.09 -2.42
N CYS A 266 -0.64 13.94 -1.84
CA CYS A 266 -1.47 12.74 -1.87
C CYS A 266 -2.70 12.87 -0.97
N HIS A 267 -2.61 13.60 0.16
CA HIS A 267 -3.77 13.91 1.00
C HIS A 267 -4.79 14.80 0.25
N LEU A 268 -4.32 15.88 -0.39
CA LEU A 268 -5.16 16.69 -1.27
C LEU A 268 -5.83 15.85 -2.35
N CYS A 269 -5.05 15.01 -3.05
CA CYS A 269 -5.56 14.14 -4.11
C CYS A 269 -6.67 13.20 -3.62
N VAL A 270 -6.44 12.52 -2.51
CA VAL A 270 -7.42 11.56 -1.96
C VAL A 270 -8.67 12.26 -1.48
N ASP A 271 -8.54 13.42 -0.82
CA ASP A 271 -9.69 14.16 -0.31
C ASP A 271 -10.59 14.68 -1.45
N VAL A 272 -9.97 15.22 -2.51
CA VAL A 272 -10.72 15.62 -3.72
C VAL A 272 -11.40 14.41 -4.37
N ARG A 273 -10.71 13.28 -4.54
CA ARG A 273 -11.28 12.06 -5.14
C ARG A 273 -12.43 11.51 -4.29
N ARG A 274 -12.31 11.55 -2.97
CA ARG A 274 -13.37 11.16 -2.02
C ARG A 274 -14.63 12.01 -2.20
N HIS A 275 -14.48 13.30 -2.50
CA HIS A 275 -15.60 14.17 -2.86
C HIS A 275 -16.20 13.77 -4.21
N LEU A 276 -15.36 13.61 -5.25
CA LEU A 276 -15.80 13.29 -6.61
C LEU A 276 -16.60 11.98 -6.70
N VAL A 277 -16.19 10.94 -5.98
CA VAL A 277 -16.91 9.65 -5.92
C VAL A 277 -18.37 9.81 -5.49
N LYS A 278 -18.68 10.83 -4.68
CA LYS A 278 -20.04 11.14 -4.23
C LYS A 278 -20.84 11.94 -5.25
N GLN A 279 -20.17 12.56 -6.22
CA GLN A 279 -20.81 13.43 -7.22
C GLN A 279 -21.15 12.69 -8.53
N GLY A 280 -20.52 11.57 -8.82
CA GLY A 280 -20.74 10.85 -10.06
C GLY A 280 -19.97 9.54 -10.18
N ASP A 281 -20.10 8.95 -11.37
CA ASP A 281 -19.34 7.76 -11.72
C ASP A 281 -18.08 8.13 -12.53
N PHE A 282 -16.93 7.95 -11.91
CA PHE A 282 -15.63 8.14 -12.51
C PHE A 282 -14.96 6.76 -12.60
N PRO A 283 -14.74 6.24 -13.80
CA PRO A 283 -14.19 4.89 -13.96
C PRO A 283 -12.80 4.74 -13.36
N GLU A 284 -12.05 5.81 -13.25
CA GLU A 284 -10.71 5.80 -12.64
C GLU A 284 -10.72 5.74 -11.10
N LEU A 285 -11.87 6.08 -10.47
CA LEU A 285 -11.99 6.09 -9.00
C LEU A 285 -12.48 4.73 -8.49
N ARG A 286 -11.57 3.75 -8.51
CA ARG A 286 -11.81 2.35 -8.12
C ARG A 286 -10.68 1.81 -7.24
N PRO A 287 -10.95 0.83 -6.36
CA PRO A 287 -12.30 0.40 -5.98
C PRO A 287 -13.02 1.46 -5.13
N ARG A 288 -14.35 1.54 -5.22
CA ARG A 288 -15.15 2.53 -4.43
C ARG A 288 -15.06 2.30 -2.93
N GLU A 289 -14.92 1.07 -2.51
CA GLU A 289 -14.76 0.64 -1.13
C GLU A 289 -13.55 1.29 -0.44
N PHE A 290 -12.54 1.67 -1.20
CA PHE A 290 -11.41 2.44 -0.68
C PHE A 290 -11.87 3.74 -0.03
N TYR A 291 -12.78 4.47 -0.68
CA TYR A 291 -13.27 5.78 -0.21
C TYR A 291 -14.25 5.69 0.96
N GLU A 292 -14.81 4.53 1.22
CA GLU A 292 -15.68 4.27 2.37
C GLU A 292 -14.89 4.03 3.66
N ARG A 293 -13.61 3.69 3.53
CA ARG A 293 -12.74 3.27 4.64
C ARG A 293 -11.68 4.30 5.05
N ILE A 294 -11.68 5.45 4.41
CA ILE A 294 -10.76 6.55 4.70
C ILE A 294 -11.45 7.77 5.30
#